data_9a56068137d61fd471306f0a1111a73b
#
_entry.id   9a56068137d61fd471306f0a1111a73b
#
_cell.length_a   1.000
_cell.length_b   1.000
_cell.length_c   1.000
_cell.angle_alpha   90.00
_cell.angle_beta   90.00
_cell.angle_gamma   90.00
#
_symmetry.space_group_name_H-M   'P 1'
#
loop_
_entity.id
_entity.type
_entity.pdbx_description
1 polymer ?
#
loop_
_entity_poly.entity_id
_entity_poly.type
_entity_poly.pdbx_seq_one_letter_code
_entity_poly.pdbx_strand_id
1 'polypeptide(L)'
;MKKKLAIFVLSQFLLAGWADAQQAYFIDGYHGGIYGHYPVGQTAFIAQKLRQNPNWNINIEIEPESWEVVRQRDPEGYEAFKRLFKDQSVESGRIEYVNPTYAQSYFFGTSGESAIRQFEYGMRLIRKHFPEAVFTTYSAEEPCFTSCLPYILKSFGFSYASTKNPNTMWGGYVSAYGGELVNWVGPDGTRLTTVPRYACEDLQPGSCWQSISWFNTEDYIHKCLDAGIQHPVGMCIQDASWSHGWDKGPWLGQDTTGYYTPTAYKTWRNYIQDCSVGTTQDDWYFSQEDVLGGLMWGTQVMQRLAGEVRVAENAIVRAEKMAAYARLYKGMEWPTERINEGWRTLLLSQHHDCWIVPYNQLQGKKTWAETVTDWTGVTNQNSRQIIDNALSLLKEKEGESTVYVYNCLLYTSPSPRDS
;
A
#
# COMPACT_ATOMS: atom_id res chain seq x y z
N MET A 1 -32.56 -56.58 -41.93
CA MET A 1 -32.48 -55.97 -40.57
C MET A 1 -31.02 -55.89 -40.09
N LYS A 2 -30.07 -55.26 -40.75
CA LYS A 2 -28.66 -55.11 -40.28
C LYS A 2 -28.00 -53.81 -40.78
N LYS A 3 -28.72 -52.69 -40.90
CA LYS A 3 -28.13 -51.39 -41.32
C LYS A 3 -28.60 -50.20 -40.52
N LYS A 4 -29.14 -50.38 -39.27
CA LYS A 4 -29.57 -49.24 -38.42
C LYS A 4 -28.84 -49.14 -37.08
N LEU A 5 -27.76 -49.88 -36.85
CA LEU A 5 -27.04 -49.89 -35.59
C LEU A 5 -25.65 -49.19 -35.64
N ALA A 6 -25.27 -48.64 -36.78
CA ALA A 6 -23.95 -48.02 -36.95
C ALA A 6 -23.95 -46.48 -36.84
N ILE A 7 -25.11 -45.82 -36.73
CA ILE A 7 -25.22 -44.36 -36.69
C ILE A 7 -25.36 -43.79 -35.28
N PHE A 8 -25.66 -44.63 -34.30
CA PHE A 8 -25.91 -44.19 -32.91
C PHE A 8 -24.64 -44.18 -31.99
N VAL A 9 -23.54 -44.74 -32.47
CA VAL A 9 -22.28 -44.77 -31.69
C VAL A 9 -21.32 -43.61 -32.07
N LEU A 10 -21.55 -42.97 -33.25
CA LEU A 10 -20.68 -41.86 -33.68
C LEU A 10 -21.12 -40.47 -33.18
N SER A 11 -22.33 -40.36 -32.59
CA SER A 11 -22.84 -39.11 -32.04
C SER A 11 -22.55 -38.89 -30.56
N GLN A 12 -22.01 -39.89 -29.85
CA GLN A 12 -21.59 -39.73 -28.44
C GLN A 12 -20.11 -39.39 -28.27
N PHE A 13 -19.31 -39.44 -29.33
CA PHE A 13 -17.89 -39.04 -29.25
C PHE A 13 -17.59 -37.60 -29.69
N LEU A 14 -18.61 -36.80 -30.03
CA LEU A 14 -18.45 -35.38 -30.44
C LEU A 14 -19.00 -34.42 -29.41
N LEU A 15 -19.28 -34.87 -28.20
CA LEU A 15 -19.57 -34.06 -27.03
C LEU A 15 -18.49 -34.23 -25.92
N ALA A 16 -17.28 -34.62 -26.28
CA ALA A 16 -16.12 -34.21 -25.47
C ALA A 16 -16.01 -32.70 -25.64
N GLY A 17 -16.79 -31.99 -24.84
CA GLY A 17 -16.71 -30.54 -24.76
C GLY A 17 -15.24 -30.18 -24.58
N TRP A 18 -14.82 -29.21 -25.34
CA TRP A 18 -13.62 -28.46 -25.04
C TRP A 18 -13.89 -27.93 -23.63
N ALA A 19 -13.32 -28.58 -22.62
CA ALA A 19 -13.23 -28.00 -21.31
C ALA A 19 -12.36 -26.76 -21.53
N ASP A 20 -12.97 -25.58 -21.52
CA ASP A 20 -12.20 -24.35 -21.55
C ASP A 20 -11.18 -24.43 -20.41
N ALA A 21 -9.93 -24.18 -20.75
CA ALA A 21 -8.87 -24.20 -19.75
C ALA A 21 -9.22 -23.23 -18.61
N GLN A 22 -9.08 -23.65 -17.37
CA GLN A 22 -9.38 -22.83 -16.22
C GLN A 22 -8.53 -21.57 -16.24
N GLN A 23 -9.17 -20.39 -16.25
CA GLN A 23 -8.47 -19.12 -16.20
C GLN A 23 -7.90 -18.90 -14.81
N ALA A 24 -6.62 -18.56 -14.74
CA ALA A 24 -5.97 -18.04 -13.53
C ALA A 24 -5.51 -16.62 -13.78
N TYR A 25 -5.54 -15.79 -12.73
CA TYR A 25 -5.22 -14.37 -12.79
C TYR A 25 -3.96 -14.06 -12.02
N PHE A 26 -3.25 -13.03 -12.44
CA PHE A 26 -2.05 -12.58 -11.77
C PHE A 26 -1.98 -11.07 -11.64
N ILE A 27 -1.73 -10.62 -10.43
CA ILE A 27 -1.49 -9.23 -10.10
C ILE A 27 0.01 -9.01 -10.07
N ASP A 28 0.54 -8.57 -11.20
CA ASP A 28 1.94 -8.21 -11.32
C ASP A 28 2.12 -6.74 -10.95
N GLY A 29 3.23 -6.40 -10.31
CA GLY A 29 3.38 -5.06 -9.82
C GLY A 29 4.82 -4.69 -9.49
N TYR A 30 5.01 -3.43 -9.15
CA TYR A 30 6.28 -2.84 -8.82
C TYR A 30 6.20 -2.12 -7.48
N HIS A 31 7.05 -2.55 -6.56
CA HIS A 31 7.29 -1.93 -5.28
C HIS A 31 8.62 -1.17 -5.28
N GLY A 32 8.71 -0.06 -4.58
CA GLY A 32 9.95 0.65 -4.36
C GLY A 32 9.87 2.15 -4.54
N GLY A 33 11.03 2.76 -4.62
CA GLY A 33 11.18 4.19 -4.77
C GLY A 33 12.59 4.64 -4.39
N ILE A 34 12.79 5.95 -4.26
CA ILE A 34 14.10 6.53 -3.97
C ILE A 34 14.61 6.22 -2.56
N TYR A 35 13.72 5.88 -1.65
CA TYR A 35 14.04 5.48 -0.28
C TYR A 35 14.18 3.97 -0.12
N GLY A 36 13.67 3.19 -1.04
CA GLY A 36 13.93 1.77 -1.19
C GLY A 36 14.91 1.52 -2.32
N HIS A 37 14.46 0.79 -3.31
CA HIS A 37 15.27 0.37 -4.45
C HIS A 37 14.69 0.91 -5.77
N TYR A 38 15.26 1.97 -6.29
CA TYR A 38 14.86 2.53 -7.57
C TYR A 38 16.05 2.70 -8.51
N PRO A 39 16.33 1.73 -9.38
CA PRO A 39 17.36 1.87 -10.41
C PRO A 39 16.94 2.93 -11.44
N VAL A 40 17.86 3.81 -11.80
CA VAL A 40 17.65 4.76 -12.92
C VAL A 40 17.36 3.95 -14.19
N GLY A 41 16.32 4.36 -14.95
CA GLY A 41 15.89 3.66 -16.15
C GLY A 41 14.77 2.65 -15.93
N GLN A 42 14.41 2.30 -14.69
CA GLN A 42 13.34 1.36 -14.39
C GLN A 42 11.99 1.81 -14.94
N THR A 43 11.67 3.10 -14.84
CA THR A 43 10.43 3.67 -15.38
C THR A 43 10.37 3.53 -16.90
N ALA A 44 11.46 3.80 -17.61
CA ALA A 44 11.57 3.60 -19.05
C ALA A 44 11.41 2.12 -19.43
N PHE A 45 12.04 1.22 -18.66
CA PHE A 45 11.91 -0.22 -18.84
C PHE A 45 10.45 -0.69 -18.71
N ILE A 46 9.75 -0.30 -17.64
CA ILE A 46 8.33 -0.65 -17.43
C ILE A 46 7.49 -0.14 -18.58
N ALA A 47 7.64 1.14 -18.97
CA ALA A 47 6.90 1.73 -20.06
C ALA A 47 7.16 1.01 -21.40
N GLN A 48 8.39 0.59 -21.66
CA GLN A 48 8.72 -0.21 -22.84
C GLN A 48 8.02 -1.57 -22.81
N LYS A 49 8.06 -2.27 -21.67
CA LYS A 49 7.42 -3.59 -21.53
C LYS A 49 5.91 -3.53 -21.64
N LEU A 50 5.26 -2.51 -21.12
CA LEU A 50 3.82 -2.28 -21.32
C LEU A 50 3.46 -2.07 -22.80
N ARG A 51 4.31 -1.39 -23.56
CA ARG A 51 4.10 -1.23 -25.02
C ARG A 51 4.32 -2.52 -25.78
N GLN A 52 5.29 -3.32 -25.39
CA GLN A 52 5.63 -4.59 -26.06
C GLN A 52 4.64 -5.72 -25.75
N ASN A 53 3.95 -5.66 -24.62
CA ASN A 53 3.06 -6.69 -24.12
C ASN A 53 1.65 -6.12 -23.84
N PRO A 54 0.78 -6.03 -24.86
CA PRO A 54 -0.54 -5.41 -24.75
C PRO A 54 -1.45 -6.01 -23.68
N ASN A 55 -1.27 -7.29 -23.38
CA ASN A 55 -2.08 -8.02 -22.39
C ASN A 55 -1.50 -7.91 -20.94
N TRP A 56 -0.37 -7.27 -20.76
CA TRP A 56 0.24 -7.09 -19.46
C TRP A 56 -0.30 -5.83 -18.79
N ASN A 57 -0.72 -5.96 -17.54
CA ASN A 57 -1.15 -4.89 -16.66
C ASN A 57 -0.28 -4.88 -15.41
N ILE A 58 -0.12 -3.71 -14.81
CA ILE A 58 0.76 -3.56 -13.66
C ILE A 58 0.13 -2.73 -12.55
N ASN A 59 0.42 -3.11 -11.33
CA ASN A 59 0.05 -2.42 -10.11
C ASN A 59 1.31 -1.78 -9.52
N ILE A 60 1.24 -0.54 -9.09
CA ILE A 60 2.42 0.16 -8.61
C ILE A 60 2.22 0.72 -7.20
N GLU A 61 3.26 0.59 -6.40
CA GLU A 61 3.45 1.28 -5.14
C GLU A 61 4.84 1.93 -5.13
N ILE A 62 4.95 3.03 -5.86
CA ILE A 62 6.18 3.83 -5.94
C ILE A 62 6.02 5.03 -5.01
N GLU A 63 7.00 5.24 -4.14
CA GLU A 63 7.01 6.40 -3.25
C GLU A 63 6.84 7.70 -4.04
N PRO A 64 5.90 8.57 -3.66
CA PRO A 64 5.56 9.78 -4.44
C PRO A 64 6.73 10.73 -4.71
N GLU A 65 7.69 10.87 -3.77
CA GLU A 65 8.88 11.71 -3.99
C GLU A 65 9.79 11.19 -5.10
N SER A 66 9.71 9.91 -5.42
CA SER A 66 10.49 9.31 -6.51
C SER A 66 10.22 9.96 -7.86
N TRP A 67 9.01 10.44 -8.09
CA TRP A 67 8.64 11.05 -9.37
C TRP A 67 9.36 12.35 -9.66
N GLU A 68 9.68 13.16 -8.64
CA GLU A 68 10.50 14.34 -8.83
C GLU A 68 11.95 13.99 -9.22
N VAL A 69 12.49 12.93 -8.61
CA VAL A 69 13.83 12.42 -8.93
C VAL A 69 13.86 11.78 -10.32
N VAL A 70 12.84 10.98 -10.66
CA VAL A 70 12.72 10.36 -11.99
C VAL A 70 12.62 11.44 -13.08
N ARG A 71 11.82 12.46 -12.86
CA ARG A 71 11.69 13.59 -13.80
C ARG A 71 13.03 14.24 -14.11
N GLN A 72 13.94 14.30 -13.14
CA GLN A 72 15.26 14.90 -13.31
C GLN A 72 16.30 13.93 -13.87
N ARG A 73 16.29 12.66 -13.42
CA ARG A 73 17.34 11.68 -13.74
C ARG A 73 17.02 10.81 -14.95
N ASP A 74 15.74 10.59 -15.22
CA ASP A 74 15.21 9.78 -16.33
C ASP A 74 14.00 10.49 -16.95
N PRO A 75 14.18 11.68 -17.54
CA PRO A 75 13.09 12.49 -18.09
C PRO A 75 12.34 11.79 -19.22
N GLU A 76 13.00 10.96 -20.01
CA GLU A 76 12.38 10.20 -21.09
C GLU A 76 11.46 9.12 -20.53
N GLY A 77 11.91 8.36 -19.54
CA GLY A 77 11.11 7.38 -18.81
C GLY A 77 9.93 8.02 -18.09
N TYR A 78 10.15 9.15 -17.45
CA TYR A 78 9.09 9.93 -16.80
C TYR A 78 7.98 10.33 -17.78
N GLU A 79 8.33 10.92 -18.91
CA GLU A 79 7.34 11.34 -19.93
C GLU A 79 6.65 10.14 -20.59
N ALA A 80 7.35 9.02 -20.78
CA ALA A 80 6.74 7.80 -21.28
C ALA A 80 5.70 7.24 -20.28
N PHE A 81 6.02 7.26 -19.01
CA PHE A 81 5.12 6.81 -17.94
C PHE A 81 3.91 7.74 -17.79
N LYS A 82 4.14 9.05 -17.87
CA LYS A 82 3.08 10.07 -17.83
C LYS A 82 2.09 9.93 -18.97
N ARG A 83 2.56 9.60 -20.19
CA ARG A 83 1.67 9.30 -21.32
C ARG A 83 0.80 8.07 -21.06
N LEU A 84 1.37 7.02 -20.44
CA LEU A 84 0.62 5.83 -20.08
C LEU A 84 -0.51 6.13 -19.08
N PHE A 85 -0.25 6.95 -18.07
CA PHE A 85 -1.30 7.40 -17.15
C PHE A 85 -2.38 8.23 -17.85
N LYS A 86 -1.98 9.14 -18.73
CA LYS A 86 -2.92 9.98 -19.47
C LYS A 86 -3.85 9.17 -20.39
N ASP A 87 -3.32 8.10 -20.98
CA ASP A 87 -4.07 7.26 -21.93
C ASP A 87 -4.93 6.21 -21.20
N GLN A 88 -4.96 6.24 -19.86
CA GLN A 88 -5.70 5.30 -19.05
C GLN A 88 -7.06 5.87 -18.65
N SER A 89 -8.14 5.28 -19.13
CA SER A 89 -9.44 5.45 -18.49
C SER A 89 -9.54 4.58 -17.23
N VAL A 90 -10.45 4.92 -16.34
CA VAL A 90 -10.71 4.11 -15.13
C VAL A 90 -11.07 2.68 -15.49
N GLU A 91 -11.80 2.48 -16.58
CA GLU A 91 -12.36 1.20 -17.00
C GLU A 91 -11.36 0.32 -17.79
N SER A 92 -10.43 0.94 -18.49
CA SER A 92 -9.47 0.23 -19.34
C SER A 92 -8.02 0.43 -18.97
N GLY A 93 -7.76 1.04 -17.83
CA GLY A 93 -6.41 1.35 -17.36
C GLY A 93 -5.57 0.10 -17.12
N ARG A 94 -4.36 0.12 -17.67
CA ARG A 94 -3.36 -0.96 -17.55
C ARG A 94 -2.37 -0.75 -16.42
N ILE A 95 -2.47 0.40 -15.76
CA ILE A 95 -1.67 0.78 -14.59
C ILE A 95 -2.64 1.14 -13.47
N GLU A 96 -2.44 0.59 -12.28
CA GLU A 96 -3.14 1.00 -11.08
C GLU A 96 -2.14 1.40 -9.99
N TYR A 97 -2.34 2.56 -9.39
CA TYR A 97 -1.57 2.99 -8.24
C TYR A 97 -2.24 2.45 -6.98
N VAL A 98 -1.69 1.36 -6.43
CA VAL A 98 -2.36 0.60 -5.35
C VAL A 98 -1.97 1.04 -3.95
N ASN A 99 -0.78 1.64 -3.78
CA ASN A 99 -0.36 2.22 -2.50
C ASN A 99 0.15 3.66 -2.73
N PRO A 100 -0.74 4.65 -2.67
CA PRO A 100 -0.36 6.04 -2.88
C PRO A 100 0.08 6.74 -1.60
N THR A 101 0.41 6.03 -0.55
CA THR A 101 0.88 6.62 0.70
C THR A 101 2.25 7.28 0.51
N TYR A 102 2.54 8.30 1.31
CA TYR A 102 3.74 9.12 1.11
C TYR A 102 5.04 8.34 1.30
N ALA A 103 5.05 7.41 2.25
CA ALA A 103 6.24 6.66 2.62
C ALA A 103 5.96 5.18 2.98
N GLN A 104 4.86 4.60 2.53
CA GLN A 104 4.56 3.18 2.71
C GLN A 104 4.78 2.69 4.15
N SER A 105 4.10 3.35 5.09
CA SER A 105 4.34 3.19 6.52
C SER A 105 3.68 1.96 7.12
N TYR A 106 4.26 1.43 8.19
CA TYR A 106 3.59 0.48 9.08
C TYR A 106 2.50 1.19 9.90
N PHE A 107 1.27 1.18 9.42
CA PHE A 107 0.17 1.93 10.04
C PHE A 107 -0.15 1.52 11.47
N PHE A 108 0.08 0.26 11.84
CA PHE A 108 -0.10 -0.17 13.23
C PHE A 108 0.88 0.52 14.21
N GLY A 109 2.00 1.05 13.72
CA GLY A 109 3.01 1.78 14.50
C GLY A 109 2.81 3.30 14.53
N THR A 110 1.86 3.85 13.77
CA THR A 110 1.62 5.29 13.62
C THR A 110 0.28 5.72 14.20
N SER A 111 0.05 7.02 14.37
CA SER A 111 -1.27 7.53 14.76
C SER A 111 -2.24 7.57 13.59
N GLY A 112 -3.55 7.71 13.89
CA GLY A 112 -4.56 7.92 12.88
C GLY A 112 -4.34 9.21 12.06
N GLU A 113 -3.81 10.27 12.67
CA GLU A 113 -3.48 11.51 11.97
C GLU A 113 -2.35 11.28 10.95
N SER A 114 -1.29 10.57 11.34
CA SER A 114 -0.24 10.20 10.40
C SER A 114 -0.77 9.31 9.26
N ALA A 115 -1.61 8.33 9.57
CA ALA A 115 -2.21 7.48 8.55
C ALA A 115 -3.01 8.31 7.51
N ILE A 116 -3.83 9.27 7.97
CA ILE A 116 -4.56 10.19 7.08
C ILE A 116 -3.59 11.04 6.25
N ARG A 117 -2.54 11.60 6.87
CA ARG A 117 -1.55 12.44 6.18
C ARG A 117 -0.72 11.66 5.17
N GLN A 118 -0.43 10.38 5.43
CA GLN A 118 0.25 9.51 4.46
C GLN A 118 -0.53 9.46 3.13
N PHE A 119 -1.85 9.26 3.18
CA PHE A 119 -2.69 9.28 1.98
C PHE A 119 -2.82 10.69 1.38
N GLU A 120 -3.10 11.71 2.21
CA GLU A 120 -3.31 13.08 1.73
C GLU A 120 -2.08 13.61 0.99
N TYR A 121 -0.90 13.53 1.61
CA TYR A 121 0.34 14.02 1.02
C TYR A 121 0.77 13.18 -0.19
N GLY A 122 0.64 11.87 -0.10
CA GLY A 122 1.01 10.97 -1.18
C GLY A 122 0.14 11.16 -2.42
N MET A 123 -1.17 11.08 -2.27
CA MET A 123 -2.12 11.25 -3.39
C MET A 123 -2.02 12.65 -4.02
N ARG A 124 -1.83 13.69 -3.21
CA ARG A 124 -1.62 15.06 -3.69
C ARG A 124 -0.35 15.16 -4.54
N LEU A 125 0.75 14.58 -4.09
CA LEU A 125 2.01 14.61 -4.83
C LEU A 125 1.94 13.77 -6.10
N ILE A 126 1.33 12.59 -6.07
CA ILE A 126 1.11 11.77 -7.27
C ILE A 126 0.29 12.54 -8.30
N ARG A 127 -0.83 13.16 -7.89
CA ARG A 127 -1.67 13.97 -8.80
C ARG A 127 -0.97 15.19 -9.37
N LYS A 128 0.03 15.73 -8.69
CA LYS A 128 0.87 16.80 -9.25
C LYS A 128 1.65 16.33 -10.48
N HIS A 129 2.09 15.07 -10.50
CA HIS A 129 2.81 14.47 -11.63
C HIS A 129 1.86 13.82 -12.64
N PHE A 130 0.82 13.18 -12.17
CA PHE A 130 -0.16 12.41 -12.96
C PHE A 130 -1.57 12.80 -12.54
N PRO A 131 -2.11 13.92 -13.10
CA PRO A 131 -3.46 14.40 -12.74
C PRO A 131 -4.57 13.37 -13.00
N GLU A 132 -4.34 12.48 -13.95
CA GLU A 132 -5.27 11.41 -14.36
C GLU A 132 -5.18 10.15 -13.45
N ALA A 133 -4.28 10.12 -12.48
CA ALA A 133 -4.15 8.97 -11.58
C ALA A 133 -5.42 8.77 -10.74
N VAL A 134 -5.96 7.55 -10.81
CA VAL A 134 -7.14 7.11 -10.07
C VAL A 134 -6.71 6.08 -9.03
N PHE A 135 -7.25 6.20 -7.83
CA PHE A 135 -6.97 5.31 -6.71
C PHE A 135 -8.25 4.55 -6.38
N THR A 136 -8.30 3.28 -6.74
CA THR A 136 -9.50 2.44 -6.61
C THR A 136 -9.30 1.31 -5.60
N THR A 137 -8.16 0.64 -5.67
CA THR A 137 -7.83 -0.50 -4.80
C THR A 137 -6.59 -0.18 -3.98
N TYR A 138 -6.63 -0.48 -2.70
CA TYR A 138 -5.46 -0.46 -1.82
C TYR A 138 -4.85 -1.85 -1.73
N SER A 139 -3.57 -1.94 -2.02
CA SER A 139 -2.75 -3.14 -1.84
C SER A 139 -1.33 -2.71 -1.51
N ALA A 140 -0.63 -3.50 -0.74
CA ALA A 140 0.75 -3.23 -0.36
C ALA A 140 1.57 -4.50 -0.39
N GLU A 141 2.83 -4.38 -0.77
CA GLU A 141 3.80 -5.46 -0.67
C GLU A 141 4.22 -5.67 0.78
N GLU A 142 4.43 -4.60 1.51
CA GLU A 142 4.77 -4.57 2.92
C GLU A 142 3.52 -4.48 3.83
N PRO A 143 3.61 -4.81 5.13
CA PRO A 143 2.45 -4.89 6.03
C PRO A 143 1.93 -3.50 6.44
N CYS A 144 1.55 -2.70 5.49
CA CYS A 144 1.02 -1.36 5.70
C CYS A 144 -0.47 -1.41 6.11
N PHE A 145 -0.81 -2.21 7.12
CA PHE A 145 -2.20 -2.44 7.53
C PHE A 145 -2.48 -1.97 8.96
N THR A 146 -3.72 -1.59 9.22
CA THR A 146 -4.31 -1.36 10.54
C THR A 146 -5.81 -1.54 10.50
N SER A 147 -6.44 -1.83 11.62
CA SER A 147 -7.90 -2.03 11.71
C SER A 147 -8.72 -0.82 11.21
N CYS A 148 -8.18 0.39 11.29
CA CYS A 148 -8.89 1.62 10.87
C CYS A 148 -8.82 1.89 9.36
N LEU A 149 -8.06 1.12 8.59
CA LEU A 149 -7.89 1.39 7.15
C LEU A 149 -9.19 1.39 6.35
N PRO A 150 -10.18 0.51 6.57
CA PRO A 150 -11.43 0.56 5.80
C PRO A 150 -12.08 1.94 5.81
N TYR A 151 -12.15 2.57 6.97
CA TYR A 151 -12.68 3.93 7.11
C TYR A 151 -11.83 4.97 6.38
N ILE A 152 -10.51 4.94 6.59
CA ILE A 152 -9.58 5.88 5.97
C ILE A 152 -9.64 5.75 4.44
N LEU A 153 -9.54 4.53 3.92
CA LEU A 153 -9.58 4.25 2.48
C LEU A 153 -10.88 4.74 1.83
N LYS A 154 -12.04 4.44 2.45
CA LYS A 154 -13.33 4.95 1.97
C LYS A 154 -13.38 6.47 1.95
N SER A 155 -12.80 7.14 2.96
CA SER A 155 -12.76 8.61 3.03
C SER A 155 -11.90 9.22 1.90
N PHE A 156 -10.93 8.49 1.39
CA PHE A 156 -10.12 8.90 0.23
C PHE A 156 -10.66 8.38 -1.12
N GLY A 157 -11.82 7.70 -1.13
CA GLY A 157 -12.50 7.27 -2.35
C GLY A 157 -12.11 5.88 -2.86
N PHE A 158 -11.38 5.09 -2.08
CA PHE A 158 -11.12 3.70 -2.44
C PHE A 158 -12.40 2.85 -2.35
N SER A 159 -12.57 1.96 -3.30
CA SER A 159 -13.69 1.02 -3.35
C SER A 159 -13.30 -0.38 -2.90
N TYR A 160 -12.03 -0.74 -3.04
CA TYR A 160 -11.52 -2.09 -2.85
C TYR A 160 -10.20 -2.08 -2.06
N ALA A 161 -9.86 -3.27 -1.54
CA ALA A 161 -8.52 -3.55 -1.02
C ALA A 161 -8.09 -4.98 -1.32
N SER A 162 -6.81 -5.25 -1.13
CA SER A 162 -6.29 -6.61 -1.00
C SER A 162 -5.41 -6.69 0.24
N THR A 163 -5.66 -7.70 1.06
CA THR A 163 -4.77 -8.10 2.16
C THR A 163 -3.89 -9.28 1.76
N LYS A 164 -3.95 -9.69 0.49
CA LYS A 164 -3.07 -10.71 -0.06
C LYS A 164 -1.64 -10.16 -0.10
N ASN A 165 -0.76 -10.84 0.58
CA ASN A 165 0.67 -10.58 0.54
C ASN A 165 1.40 -11.94 0.54
N PRO A 166 2.06 -12.32 -0.56
CA PRO A 166 2.77 -13.57 -0.65
C PRO A 166 4.10 -13.60 0.11
N ASN A 167 4.59 -12.47 0.59
CA ASN A 167 5.81 -12.36 1.40
C ASN A 167 5.49 -12.43 2.88
N THR A 168 5.51 -13.63 3.46
CA THR A 168 5.08 -13.86 4.84
C THR A 168 6.06 -13.36 5.90
N MET A 169 7.35 -13.21 5.59
CA MET A 169 8.37 -12.74 6.55
C MET A 169 8.47 -11.22 6.67
N TRP A 170 8.19 -10.49 5.62
CA TRP A 170 8.32 -9.05 5.61
C TRP A 170 7.17 -8.34 6.31
N GLY A 171 6.27 -9.13 6.92
CA GLY A 171 5.25 -8.62 7.82
C GLY A 171 3.88 -8.40 7.20
N GLY A 172 3.64 -8.92 6.02
CA GLY A 172 2.31 -8.92 5.41
C GLY A 172 1.42 -10.08 5.85
N TYR A 173 1.77 -10.76 6.91
CA TYR A 173 1.09 -11.97 7.33
C TYR A 173 -0.20 -11.63 8.09
N VAL A 174 -1.27 -11.41 7.33
CA VAL A 174 -2.61 -11.29 7.89
C VAL A 174 -3.26 -12.66 8.00
N SER A 175 -4.24 -12.80 8.87
CA SER A 175 -5.03 -14.04 9.00
C SER A 175 -5.67 -14.40 7.66
N ALA A 176 -5.55 -15.68 7.31
CA ALA A 176 -6.07 -16.22 6.07
C ALA A 176 -7.58 -16.41 6.14
N TYR A 177 -8.23 -16.40 4.98
CA TYR A 177 -9.65 -16.63 4.85
C TYR A 177 -9.93 -17.66 3.74
N GLY A 178 -10.98 -18.47 3.93
CA GLY A 178 -11.33 -19.56 3.01
C GLY A 178 -12.11 -19.14 1.75
N GLY A 179 -12.61 -17.90 1.69
CA GLY A 179 -13.40 -17.40 0.57
C GLY A 179 -12.61 -16.56 -0.39
N GLU A 180 -13.19 -16.27 -1.55
CA GLU A 180 -12.57 -15.46 -2.60
C GLU A 180 -12.56 -13.97 -2.28
N LEU A 181 -13.60 -13.45 -1.63
CA LEU A 181 -13.75 -12.08 -1.18
C LEU A 181 -14.22 -12.03 0.28
N VAL A 182 -13.86 -10.97 0.96
CA VAL A 182 -14.37 -10.58 2.27
C VAL A 182 -14.76 -9.12 2.29
N ASN A 183 -15.61 -8.73 3.24
CA ASN A 183 -15.73 -7.34 3.66
C ASN A 183 -14.73 -7.10 4.78
N TRP A 184 -13.68 -6.35 4.52
CA TRP A 184 -12.82 -5.87 5.59
C TRP A 184 -13.57 -4.81 6.38
N VAL A 185 -13.84 -5.11 7.67
CA VAL A 185 -14.68 -4.27 8.52
C VAL A 185 -13.80 -3.47 9.48
N GLY A 186 -13.95 -2.16 9.43
CA GLY A 186 -13.31 -1.23 10.37
C GLY A 186 -14.04 -1.18 11.73
N PRO A 187 -13.40 -0.63 12.77
CA PRO A 187 -13.98 -0.50 14.11
C PRO A 187 -15.28 0.33 14.14
N ASP A 188 -15.49 1.19 13.17
CA ASP A 188 -16.70 2.02 13.00
C ASP A 188 -17.81 1.31 12.21
N GLY A 189 -17.59 0.05 11.79
CA GLY A 189 -18.50 -0.73 10.97
C GLY A 189 -18.40 -0.48 9.47
N THR A 190 -17.47 0.38 9.01
CA THR A 190 -17.20 0.57 7.57
C THR A 190 -16.72 -0.73 6.94
N ARG A 191 -17.35 -1.11 5.84
CA ARG A 191 -17.02 -2.30 5.05
C ARG A 191 -16.33 -1.93 3.75
N LEU A 192 -15.22 -2.61 3.45
CA LEU A 192 -14.48 -2.46 2.21
C LEU A 192 -14.30 -3.84 1.56
N THR A 193 -14.80 -4.00 0.34
CA THR A 193 -14.65 -5.24 -0.42
C THR A 193 -13.16 -5.53 -0.66
N THR A 194 -12.71 -6.71 -0.24
CA THR A 194 -11.29 -7.01 -0.12
C THR A 194 -11.01 -8.43 -0.60
N VAL A 195 -9.93 -8.59 -1.38
CA VAL A 195 -9.36 -9.90 -1.68
C VAL A 195 -8.49 -10.30 -0.49
N PRO A 196 -8.83 -11.38 0.23
CA PRO A 196 -8.08 -11.82 1.40
C PRO A 196 -6.82 -12.61 1.00
N ARG A 197 -5.94 -12.83 1.97
CA ARG A 197 -5.00 -13.93 1.88
C ARG A 197 -5.80 -15.24 1.96
N TYR A 198 -5.58 -16.14 1.00
CA TYR A 198 -6.33 -17.39 0.98
C TYR A 198 -5.79 -18.40 2.00
N ALA A 199 -6.68 -19.16 2.61
CA ALA A 199 -6.30 -20.21 3.56
C ALA A 199 -5.48 -21.35 2.91
N CYS A 200 -5.61 -21.54 1.60
CA CYS A 200 -4.85 -22.51 0.83
C CYS A 200 -3.45 -22.04 0.37
N GLU A 201 -3.03 -20.84 0.75
CA GLU A 201 -1.70 -20.32 0.39
C GLU A 201 -0.62 -20.89 1.31
N ASP A 202 -0.11 -22.04 0.98
CA ASP A 202 1.03 -22.65 1.66
C ASP A 202 2.34 -21.91 1.31
N LEU A 203 3.36 -22.13 2.14
CA LEU A 203 4.70 -21.69 1.80
C LEU A 203 5.20 -22.38 0.52
N GLN A 204 5.92 -21.64 -0.31
CA GLN A 204 6.59 -22.18 -1.49
C GLN A 204 7.60 -23.23 -1.06
N PRO A 205 7.65 -24.44 -1.68
CA PRO A 205 8.66 -25.43 -1.39
C PRO A 205 10.09 -24.87 -1.46
N GLY A 206 10.85 -25.08 -0.39
CA GLY A 206 12.22 -24.53 -0.26
C GLY A 206 12.31 -23.07 0.15
N SER A 207 11.20 -22.37 0.31
CA SER A 207 11.13 -21.01 0.87
C SER A 207 10.69 -21.06 2.33
N CYS A 208 11.22 -20.15 3.15
CA CYS A 208 10.73 -19.94 4.51
C CYS A 208 9.85 -18.69 4.64
N TRP A 209 9.61 -17.96 3.55
CA TRP A 209 8.98 -16.65 3.59
C TRP A 209 8.06 -16.32 2.40
N GLN A 210 8.14 -17.03 1.29
CA GLN A 210 7.23 -16.82 0.16
C GLN A 210 6.14 -17.88 0.12
N SER A 211 4.92 -17.47 -0.17
CA SER A 211 3.81 -18.39 -0.43
C SER A 211 3.74 -18.77 -1.92
N ILE A 212 3.03 -19.86 -2.21
CA ILE A 212 2.82 -20.37 -3.57
C ILE A 212 2.05 -19.39 -4.47
N SER A 213 1.30 -18.45 -3.90
CA SER A 213 0.60 -17.42 -4.68
C SER A 213 1.52 -16.47 -5.43
N TRP A 214 2.79 -16.36 -5.01
CA TRP A 214 3.82 -15.58 -5.70
C TRP A 214 4.10 -16.08 -7.12
N PHE A 215 3.99 -17.37 -7.34
CA PHE A 215 4.38 -17.99 -8.61
C PHE A 215 3.19 -18.33 -9.52
N ASN A 216 1.97 -18.35 -8.97
CA ASN A 216 0.76 -18.74 -9.69
C ASN A 216 0.89 -20.10 -10.40
N THR A 217 1.46 -21.08 -9.70
CA THR A 217 1.72 -22.42 -10.23
C THR A 217 0.43 -23.22 -10.38
N GLU A 218 0.49 -24.30 -11.14
CA GLU A 218 -0.62 -25.26 -11.28
C GLU A 218 -1.05 -25.81 -9.92
N ASP A 219 -0.11 -26.14 -9.04
CA ASP A 219 -0.41 -26.58 -7.65
C ASP A 219 -1.21 -25.53 -6.87
N TYR A 220 -0.81 -24.27 -6.96
CA TYR A 220 -1.54 -23.18 -6.32
C TYR A 220 -2.97 -23.02 -6.87
N ILE A 221 -3.11 -23.11 -8.20
CA ILE A 221 -4.42 -22.98 -8.85
C ILE A 221 -5.32 -24.13 -8.43
N HIS A 222 -4.83 -25.38 -8.42
CA HIS A 222 -5.57 -26.53 -7.91
C HIS A 222 -6.02 -26.33 -6.46
N LYS A 223 -5.14 -25.93 -5.57
CA LYS A 223 -5.48 -25.66 -4.17
C LYS A 223 -6.56 -24.61 -4.01
N CYS A 224 -6.53 -23.56 -4.84
CA CYS A 224 -7.58 -22.55 -4.87
C CYS A 224 -8.93 -23.14 -5.28
N LEU A 225 -8.96 -23.92 -6.36
CA LEU A 225 -10.18 -24.55 -6.85
C LEU A 225 -10.76 -25.57 -5.85
N ASP A 226 -9.91 -26.38 -5.23
CA ASP A 226 -10.29 -27.33 -4.18
C ASP A 226 -10.84 -26.63 -2.94
N ALA A 227 -10.36 -25.41 -2.65
CA ALA A 227 -10.88 -24.55 -1.60
C ALA A 227 -12.14 -23.77 -2.00
N GLY A 228 -12.68 -23.96 -3.21
CA GLY A 228 -13.88 -23.30 -3.70
C GLY A 228 -13.66 -21.89 -4.27
N ILE A 229 -12.42 -21.48 -4.46
CA ILE A 229 -12.07 -20.20 -5.11
C ILE A 229 -12.21 -20.39 -6.62
N GLN A 230 -13.18 -19.71 -7.21
CA GLN A 230 -13.53 -19.89 -8.63
C GLN A 230 -12.59 -19.17 -9.58
N HIS A 231 -12.00 -18.07 -9.13
CA HIS A 231 -11.13 -17.21 -9.92
C HIS A 231 -9.76 -17.08 -9.24
N PRO A 232 -8.91 -18.13 -9.29
CA PRO A 232 -7.61 -18.11 -8.63
C PRO A 232 -6.77 -16.91 -9.04
N VAL A 233 -6.22 -16.19 -8.08
CA VAL A 233 -5.35 -15.02 -8.30
C VAL A 233 -4.09 -15.11 -7.48
N GLY A 234 -2.94 -15.09 -8.18
CA GLY A 234 -1.63 -14.90 -7.59
C GLY A 234 -1.23 -13.43 -7.58
N MET A 235 -0.22 -13.09 -6.80
CA MET A 235 0.28 -11.72 -6.70
C MET A 235 1.79 -11.70 -6.51
N CYS A 236 2.45 -10.76 -7.21
CA CYS A 236 3.82 -10.36 -6.95
C CYS A 236 3.95 -8.87 -7.22
N ILE A 237 4.08 -8.06 -6.19
CA ILE A 237 4.53 -6.66 -6.34
C ILE A 237 6.04 -6.68 -6.10
N GLN A 238 6.78 -6.65 -7.21
CA GLN A 238 8.22 -6.89 -7.23
C GLN A 238 9.00 -5.71 -6.67
N ASP A 239 9.87 -5.98 -5.71
CA ASP A 239 10.90 -5.04 -5.31
C ASP A 239 11.96 -4.90 -6.40
N ALA A 240 12.06 -3.72 -6.98
CA ALA A 240 12.64 -3.51 -8.29
C ALA A 240 14.16 -3.41 -8.35
N SER A 241 14.87 -3.53 -7.25
CA SER A 241 16.30 -3.23 -7.27
C SER A 241 17.18 -4.35 -7.70
N TRP A 242 16.67 -5.55 -7.70
CA TRP A 242 17.53 -6.73 -7.63
C TRP A 242 18.41 -6.97 -8.85
N SER A 243 18.08 -6.47 -10.04
CA SER A 243 18.91 -6.82 -11.19
C SER A 243 18.68 -6.04 -12.49
N HIS A 244 18.20 -4.82 -12.46
CA HIS A 244 17.80 -4.11 -13.67
C HIS A 244 16.70 -4.82 -14.49
N GLY A 245 16.14 -5.90 -13.97
CA GLY A 245 15.12 -6.73 -14.56
C GLY A 245 13.94 -6.89 -13.62
N TRP A 246 12.80 -7.02 -14.21
CA TRP A 246 11.57 -7.46 -13.59
C TRP A 246 11.54 -8.96 -13.69
N ASP A 247 11.53 -9.73 -12.60
CA ASP A 247 11.54 -11.19 -12.66
C ASP A 247 10.16 -11.84 -12.79
N LYS A 248 9.12 -11.03 -12.91
CA LYS A 248 7.78 -11.41 -13.35
C LYS A 248 7.43 -10.72 -14.67
N GLY A 249 6.24 -10.92 -15.13
CA GLY A 249 5.77 -10.38 -16.39
C GLY A 249 5.73 -11.41 -17.52
N PRO A 250 4.95 -11.12 -18.56
CA PRO A 250 4.63 -12.10 -19.61
C PRO A 250 5.82 -12.51 -20.48
N TRP A 251 6.93 -11.79 -20.41
CA TRP A 251 8.13 -12.10 -21.18
C TRP A 251 9.07 -13.14 -20.52
N LEU A 252 8.79 -13.57 -19.30
CA LEU A 252 9.64 -14.51 -18.57
C LEU A 252 9.32 -16.00 -18.82
N GLY A 253 8.68 -16.30 -19.94
CA GLY A 253 8.54 -17.67 -20.43
C GLY A 253 7.65 -18.54 -19.53
N GLN A 254 6.54 -18.04 -19.04
CA GLN A 254 5.57 -18.88 -18.38
C GLN A 254 5.04 -19.92 -19.38
N ASP A 255 5.10 -21.19 -18.97
CA ASP A 255 4.58 -22.28 -19.76
C ASP A 255 3.05 -22.16 -19.84
N THR A 256 2.55 -21.91 -21.03
CA THR A 256 1.12 -21.75 -21.30
C THR A 256 0.48 -23.05 -21.82
N THR A 257 1.16 -24.18 -21.70
CA THR A 257 0.76 -25.43 -22.33
C THR A 257 -0.06 -26.37 -21.42
N GLY A 258 -0.35 -25.99 -20.17
CA GLY A 258 -1.10 -26.81 -19.22
C GLY A 258 -2.62 -26.78 -19.42
N TYR A 259 -3.33 -27.58 -18.61
CA TYR A 259 -4.79 -27.58 -18.51
C TYR A 259 -5.35 -26.21 -18.13
N TYR A 260 -4.58 -25.42 -17.40
CA TYR A 260 -4.91 -24.07 -16.99
C TYR A 260 -4.28 -23.06 -17.92
N THR A 261 -5.06 -22.04 -18.30
CA THR A 261 -4.50 -20.84 -18.91
C THR A 261 -3.74 -20.11 -17.82
N PRO A 262 -2.41 -20.09 -17.82
CA PRO A 262 -1.66 -19.87 -16.59
C PRO A 262 -1.83 -18.46 -16.06
N THR A 263 -2.00 -17.45 -16.92
CA THR A 263 -2.02 -16.11 -16.38
C THR A 263 -2.71 -15.11 -17.32
N ALA A 264 -3.79 -14.51 -16.84
CA ALA A 264 -4.28 -13.23 -17.32
C ALA A 264 -3.81 -12.14 -16.34
N TYR A 265 -2.94 -11.26 -16.80
CA TYR A 265 -2.44 -10.14 -16.00
C TYR A 265 -3.53 -9.08 -15.84
N LYS A 266 -3.82 -8.70 -14.60
CA LYS A 266 -4.87 -7.72 -14.27
C LYS A 266 -4.34 -6.67 -13.30
N THR A 267 -4.95 -5.50 -13.32
CA THR A 267 -4.92 -4.63 -12.15
C THR A 267 -5.86 -5.20 -11.08
N TRP A 268 -5.66 -4.88 -9.82
CA TRP A 268 -6.58 -5.29 -8.74
C TRP A 268 -8.00 -4.85 -9.03
N ARG A 269 -8.18 -3.60 -9.47
CA ARG A 269 -9.49 -3.08 -9.85
C ARG A 269 -10.17 -3.97 -10.89
N ASN A 270 -9.49 -4.24 -12.01
CA ASN A 270 -10.06 -5.00 -13.10
C ASN A 270 -10.29 -6.47 -12.70
N TYR A 271 -9.44 -7.04 -11.84
CA TYR A 271 -9.68 -8.36 -11.30
C TYR A 271 -10.96 -8.40 -10.46
N ILE A 272 -11.14 -7.48 -9.52
CA ILE A 272 -12.28 -7.46 -8.61
C ILE A 272 -13.58 -7.18 -9.38
N GLN A 273 -13.58 -6.27 -10.34
CA GLN A 273 -14.76 -5.88 -11.09
C GLN A 273 -15.19 -6.92 -12.14
N ASP A 274 -14.23 -7.49 -12.87
CA ASP A 274 -14.51 -8.26 -14.07
C ASP A 274 -14.34 -9.76 -13.88
N CYS A 275 -13.50 -10.19 -12.94
CA CYS A 275 -12.99 -11.56 -12.86
C CYS A 275 -13.33 -12.28 -11.57
N SER A 276 -13.59 -11.59 -10.46
CA SER A 276 -13.93 -12.19 -9.18
C SER A 276 -15.43 -12.46 -9.05
N VAL A 277 -15.84 -13.06 -7.94
CA VAL A 277 -17.27 -13.25 -7.61
C VAL A 277 -18.01 -11.92 -7.38
N GLY A 278 -17.30 -10.81 -7.27
CA GLY A 278 -17.86 -9.45 -7.25
C GLY A 278 -18.40 -8.98 -5.92
N THR A 279 -19.11 -9.84 -5.18
CA THR A 279 -19.73 -9.49 -3.88
C THR A 279 -19.58 -10.62 -2.86
N THR A 280 -19.57 -10.23 -1.59
CA THR A 280 -19.56 -11.17 -0.47
C THR A 280 -20.43 -10.66 0.68
N GLN A 281 -20.91 -11.56 1.52
CA GLN A 281 -21.56 -11.26 2.79
C GLN A 281 -20.63 -11.52 3.99
N ASP A 282 -19.44 -12.04 3.76
CA ASP A 282 -18.52 -12.47 4.81
C ASP A 282 -17.72 -11.29 5.33
N ASP A 283 -17.80 -11.04 6.63
CA ASP A 283 -17.06 -10.00 7.32
C ASP A 283 -15.72 -10.55 7.83
N TRP A 284 -14.65 -9.79 7.62
CA TRP A 284 -13.32 -10.06 8.13
C TRP A 284 -12.77 -8.86 8.90
N TYR A 285 -12.10 -9.12 10.01
CA TYR A 285 -11.60 -8.10 10.92
C TYR A 285 -10.09 -8.22 11.07
N PHE A 286 -9.39 -7.12 10.86
CA PHE A 286 -7.96 -7.03 11.18
C PHE A 286 -7.80 -7.01 12.70
N SER A 287 -7.01 -7.94 13.23
CA SER A 287 -6.86 -8.17 14.65
C SER A 287 -5.44 -7.87 15.17
N GLN A 288 -5.24 -7.98 16.47
CA GLN A 288 -3.92 -7.91 17.08
C GLN A 288 -3.01 -9.06 16.64
N GLU A 289 -3.56 -10.22 16.31
CA GLU A 289 -2.80 -11.37 15.82
C GLU A 289 -2.18 -11.08 14.46
N ASP A 290 -2.87 -10.35 13.62
CA ASP A 290 -2.34 -9.89 12.33
C ASP A 290 -1.15 -8.94 12.51
N VAL A 291 -1.22 -8.05 13.51
CA VAL A 291 -0.10 -7.17 13.87
C VAL A 291 1.10 -7.98 14.38
N LEU A 292 0.85 -8.97 15.24
CA LEU A 292 1.92 -9.80 15.81
C LEU A 292 2.65 -10.60 14.73
N GLY A 293 1.94 -11.11 13.73
CA GLY A 293 2.54 -11.76 12.56
C GLY A 293 3.50 -10.83 11.81
N GLY A 294 3.16 -9.54 11.72
CA GLY A 294 3.97 -8.51 11.05
C GLY A 294 5.16 -7.98 11.86
N LEU A 295 5.22 -8.24 13.15
CA LEU A 295 6.26 -7.67 14.03
C LEU A 295 7.61 -8.40 14.00
N MET A 296 7.74 -9.51 13.30
CA MET A 296 8.95 -10.35 13.37
C MET A 296 10.25 -9.60 13.01
N TRP A 297 10.19 -8.67 12.09
CA TRP A 297 11.34 -7.86 11.68
C TRP A 297 11.58 -6.64 12.55
N GLY A 298 10.53 -5.99 12.99
CA GLY A 298 10.59 -4.70 13.64
C GLY A 298 10.88 -4.74 15.13
N THR A 299 10.71 -5.89 15.81
CA THR A 299 10.71 -5.95 17.29
C THR A 299 12.01 -5.49 17.94
N GLN A 300 13.15 -5.68 17.31
CA GLN A 300 14.45 -5.28 17.89
C GLN A 300 14.80 -3.82 17.60
N VAL A 301 14.31 -3.25 16.53
CA VAL A 301 14.69 -1.93 16.02
C VAL A 301 13.62 -0.89 16.21
N MET A 302 12.36 -1.30 16.19
CA MET A 302 11.20 -0.43 16.35
C MET A 302 11.18 0.35 17.65
N GLN A 303 11.72 -0.18 18.74
CA GLN A 303 11.59 0.45 20.06
C GLN A 303 12.19 1.86 20.10
N ARG A 304 13.41 2.05 19.61
CA ARG A 304 14.06 3.36 19.61
C ARG A 304 13.51 4.28 18.54
N LEU A 305 13.48 3.82 17.30
CA LEU A 305 13.03 4.62 16.16
C LEU A 305 11.54 4.98 16.28
N ALA A 306 10.70 4.01 16.65
CA ALA A 306 9.29 4.27 16.90
C ALA A 306 9.08 5.30 18.03
N GLY A 307 9.93 5.28 19.07
CA GLY A 307 9.92 6.28 20.13
C GLY A 307 10.26 7.68 19.62
N GLU A 308 11.31 7.82 18.82
CA GLU A 308 11.71 9.09 18.19
C GLU A 308 10.60 9.63 17.27
N VAL A 309 10.05 8.78 16.41
CA VAL A 309 8.95 9.11 15.52
C VAL A 309 7.70 9.53 16.29
N ARG A 310 7.34 8.81 17.35
CA ARG A 310 6.17 9.15 18.19
C ARG A 310 6.32 10.50 18.90
N VAL A 311 7.51 10.84 19.35
CA VAL A 311 7.79 12.16 19.93
C VAL A 311 7.60 13.26 18.89
N ALA A 312 8.13 13.07 17.70
CA ALA A 312 7.99 14.03 16.60
C ALA A 312 6.53 14.16 16.13
N GLU A 313 5.80 13.06 16.03
CA GLU A 313 4.38 13.02 15.69
C GLU A 313 3.54 13.82 16.68
N ASN A 314 3.73 13.59 17.98
CA ASN A 314 3.04 14.35 19.01
C ASN A 314 3.42 15.85 19.00
N ALA A 315 4.66 16.16 18.65
CA ALA A 315 5.12 17.55 18.58
C ALA A 315 4.43 18.33 17.45
N ILE A 316 4.38 17.75 16.23
CA ILE A 316 3.76 18.45 15.07
C ILE A 316 2.24 18.60 15.24
N VAL A 317 1.55 17.59 15.75
CA VAL A 317 0.10 17.66 16.02
C VAL A 317 -0.20 18.75 17.06
N ARG A 318 0.62 18.86 18.11
CA ARG A 318 0.47 19.96 19.08
C ARG A 318 0.75 21.32 18.46
N ALA A 319 1.77 21.40 17.60
CA ALA A 319 2.15 22.66 16.94
C ALA A 319 1.02 23.15 16.03
N GLU A 320 0.41 22.29 15.23
CA GLU A 320 -0.75 22.65 14.40
C GLU A 320 -1.94 23.16 15.25
N LYS A 321 -2.28 22.43 16.32
CA LYS A 321 -3.35 22.86 17.24
C LYS A 321 -3.08 24.22 17.86
N MET A 322 -1.84 24.44 18.31
CA MET A 322 -1.46 25.74 18.88
C MET A 322 -1.49 26.86 17.83
N ALA A 323 -1.01 26.59 16.60
CA ALA A 323 -1.09 27.56 15.51
C ALA A 323 -2.54 27.89 15.14
N ALA A 324 -3.42 26.87 15.09
CA ALA A 324 -4.84 27.07 14.82
C ALA A 324 -5.52 27.95 15.90
N TYR A 325 -5.19 27.67 17.16
CA TYR A 325 -5.68 28.47 18.28
C TYR A 325 -5.18 29.92 18.24
N ALA A 326 -3.88 30.12 18.04
CA ALA A 326 -3.29 31.46 17.93
C ALA A 326 -3.81 32.23 16.70
N ARG A 327 -4.07 31.54 15.59
CA ARG A 327 -4.70 32.15 14.41
C ARG A 327 -6.13 32.61 14.70
N LEU A 328 -6.93 31.77 15.37
CA LEU A 328 -8.33 32.07 15.67
C LEU A 328 -8.47 33.27 16.63
N TYR A 329 -7.63 33.35 17.66
CA TYR A 329 -7.80 34.34 18.73
C TYR A 329 -6.85 35.57 18.63
N LYS A 330 -5.73 35.43 17.93
CA LYS A 330 -4.70 36.47 17.85
C LYS A 330 -4.28 36.83 16.42
N GLY A 331 -4.91 36.21 15.39
CA GLY A 331 -4.63 36.49 13.99
C GLY A 331 -3.26 36.01 13.52
N MET A 332 -2.69 34.98 14.15
CA MET A 332 -1.43 34.39 13.72
C MET A 332 -1.50 34.00 12.24
N GLU A 333 -0.50 34.37 11.47
CA GLU A 333 -0.35 33.84 10.11
C GLU A 333 -0.08 32.33 10.15
N TRP A 334 -0.78 31.58 9.27
CA TRP A 334 -0.64 30.12 9.24
C TRP A 334 0.74 29.74 8.74
N PRO A 335 1.54 28.99 9.53
CA PRO A 335 2.92 28.68 9.19
C PRO A 335 3.04 27.52 8.20
N THR A 336 2.48 27.69 6.99
CA THR A 336 2.29 26.66 5.96
C THR A 336 3.58 25.88 5.65
N GLU A 337 4.67 26.59 5.40
CA GLU A 337 5.94 25.96 5.02
C GLU A 337 6.51 25.08 6.13
N ARG A 338 6.48 25.57 7.38
CA ARG A 338 6.98 24.81 8.53
C ARG A 338 6.12 23.58 8.83
N ILE A 339 4.81 23.72 8.71
CA ILE A 339 3.88 22.59 8.91
C ILE A 339 4.11 21.56 7.82
N ASN A 340 4.16 21.97 6.55
CA ASN A 340 4.37 21.04 5.44
C ASN A 340 5.72 20.31 5.53
N GLU A 341 6.81 21.01 5.87
CA GLU A 341 8.12 20.38 6.01
C GLU A 341 8.18 19.47 7.27
N GLY A 342 7.55 19.90 8.36
CA GLY A 342 7.44 19.07 9.56
C GLY A 342 6.67 17.77 9.31
N TRP A 343 5.54 17.84 8.60
CA TRP A 343 4.81 16.63 8.20
C TRP A 343 5.59 15.80 7.19
N ARG A 344 6.18 16.42 6.17
CA ARG A 344 6.98 15.71 5.18
C ARG A 344 8.06 14.85 5.84
N THR A 345 8.86 15.44 6.71
CA THR A 345 9.96 14.72 7.37
C THR A 345 9.46 13.68 8.37
N LEU A 346 8.35 13.94 9.05
CA LEU A 346 7.70 12.93 9.89
C LEU A 346 7.23 11.73 9.08
N LEU A 347 6.49 11.97 8.00
CA LEU A 347 5.95 10.90 7.16
C LEU A 347 7.06 10.03 6.56
N LEU A 348 8.16 10.63 6.11
CA LEU A 348 9.35 9.90 5.64
C LEU A 348 9.99 9.07 6.76
N SER A 349 10.05 9.58 7.99
CA SER A 349 10.58 8.82 9.13
C SER A 349 9.76 7.58 9.50
N GLN A 350 8.57 7.47 8.95
CA GLN A 350 7.67 6.32 9.12
C GLN A 350 7.80 5.27 8.00
N HIS A 351 8.73 5.44 7.07
CA HIS A 351 8.98 4.48 6.00
C HIS A 351 9.36 3.11 6.58
N HIS A 352 8.77 2.04 6.02
CA HIS A 352 8.98 0.68 6.54
C HIS A 352 10.45 0.26 6.54
N ASP A 353 11.21 0.53 5.48
CA ASP A 353 12.64 0.21 5.39
C ASP A 353 13.48 0.89 6.46
N CYS A 354 13.10 2.07 6.89
CA CYS A 354 13.79 2.74 8.00
C CYS A 354 13.69 1.95 9.30
N TRP A 355 12.66 1.11 9.42
CA TRP A 355 12.35 0.36 10.64
C TRP A 355 12.80 -1.09 10.56
N ILE A 356 12.75 -1.72 9.38
CA ILE A 356 13.15 -3.14 9.22
C ILE A 356 14.63 -3.32 8.91
N VAL A 357 15.23 -2.38 8.17
CA VAL A 357 16.66 -2.43 7.80
C VAL A 357 17.42 -1.15 8.21
N PRO A 358 17.31 -0.71 9.46
CA PRO A 358 17.81 0.60 9.92
C PRO A 358 19.32 0.77 9.80
N TYR A 359 20.05 -0.32 9.64
CA TYR A 359 21.50 -0.38 9.44
C TYR A 359 21.91 -0.20 7.97
N ASN A 360 20.97 -0.35 7.02
CA ASN A 360 21.25 -0.11 5.62
C ASN A 360 21.52 1.37 5.37
N GLN A 361 22.37 1.65 4.40
CA GLN A 361 22.77 2.99 4.05
C GLN A 361 22.00 3.50 2.84
N LEU A 362 21.28 4.59 3.02
CA LEU A 362 20.67 5.31 1.90
C LEU A 362 21.76 5.94 1.04
N GLN A 363 21.91 5.49 -0.20
CA GLN A 363 22.85 6.03 -1.18
C GLN A 363 24.30 6.19 -0.65
N GLY A 364 24.73 5.32 0.26
CA GLY A 364 26.12 5.14 0.66
C GLY A 364 26.68 6.12 1.70
N LYS A 365 25.85 6.90 2.42
CA LYS A 365 26.36 7.90 3.36
C LYS A 365 25.84 7.77 4.80
N LYS A 366 24.54 7.66 5.01
CA LYS A 366 23.92 7.53 6.33
C LYS A 366 23.09 6.25 6.40
N THR A 367 23.03 5.66 7.58
CA THR A 367 22.07 4.60 7.85
C THR A 367 20.65 5.15 7.89
N TRP A 368 19.67 4.28 7.70
CA TRP A 368 18.28 4.66 7.90
C TRP A 368 18.02 5.21 9.31
N ALA A 369 18.61 4.59 10.33
CA ALA A 369 18.48 5.06 11.70
C ALA A 369 18.96 6.51 11.88
N GLU A 370 20.12 6.86 11.32
CA GLU A 370 20.64 8.23 11.34
C GLU A 370 19.74 9.19 10.55
N THR A 371 19.22 8.74 9.43
CA THR A 371 18.31 9.53 8.59
C THR A 371 16.99 9.81 9.31
N VAL A 372 16.42 8.84 10.00
CA VAL A 372 15.22 9.03 10.84
C VAL A 372 15.47 10.05 11.95
N THR A 373 16.62 9.99 12.59
CA THR A 373 17.00 10.98 13.62
C THR A 373 17.08 12.40 13.04
N ASP A 374 17.65 12.57 11.84
CA ASP A 374 17.66 13.86 11.16
C ASP A 374 16.24 14.35 10.84
N TRP A 375 15.41 13.52 10.24
CA TRP A 375 14.04 13.88 9.85
C TRP A 375 13.18 14.24 11.05
N THR A 376 13.20 13.43 12.10
CA THR A 376 12.47 13.72 13.35
C THR A 376 13.01 14.98 14.04
N GLY A 377 14.31 15.25 13.92
CA GLY A 377 14.94 16.48 14.34
C GLY A 377 14.35 17.71 13.65
N VAL A 378 14.19 17.67 12.32
CA VAL A 378 13.54 18.73 11.53
C VAL A 378 12.09 18.92 11.93
N THR A 379 11.33 17.84 12.07
CA THR A 379 9.94 17.89 12.56
C THR A 379 9.84 18.56 13.92
N ASN A 380 10.68 18.16 14.87
CA ASN A 380 10.69 18.72 16.23
C ASN A 380 11.10 20.20 16.25
N GLN A 381 12.07 20.60 15.43
CA GLN A 381 12.50 21.99 15.31
C GLN A 381 11.38 22.89 14.77
N ASN A 382 10.74 22.50 13.66
CA ASN A 382 9.62 23.22 13.10
C ASN A 382 8.45 23.31 14.10
N SER A 383 8.12 22.21 14.76
CA SER A 383 7.05 22.16 15.77
C SER A 383 7.32 23.12 16.93
N ARG A 384 8.57 23.17 17.44
CA ARG A 384 8.96 24.08 18.52
C ARG A 384 8.80 25.53 18.09
N GLN A 385 9.31 25.89 16.91
CA GLN A 385 9.21 27.26 16.39
C GLN A 385 7.76 27.73 16.21
N ILE A 386 6.88 26.84 15.74
CA ILE A 386 5.45 27.12 15.61
C ILE A 386 4.82 27.36 16.99
N ILE A 387 5.13 26.50 17.97
CA ILE A 387 4.61 26.63 19.34
C ILE A 387 5.12 27.92 20.00
N ASP A 388 6.41 28.23 19.89
CA ASP A 388 7.00 29.44 20.47
C ASP A 388 6.38 30.70 19.87
N ASN A 389 6.15 30.76 18.56
CA ASN A 389 5.47 31.87 17.92
C ASN A 389 4.01 31.98 18.39
N ALA A 390 3.28 30.87 18.48
CA ALA A 390 1.91 30.88 18.98
C ALA A 390 1.83 31.36 20.42
N LEU A 391 2.71 30.86 21.29
CA LEU A 391 2.77 31.26 22.70
C LEU A 391 3.12 32.76 22.86
N SER A 392 4.02 33.29 22.04
CA SER A 392 4.41 34.71 22.10
C SER A 392 3.21 35.65 21.82
N LEU A 393 2.29 35.23 20.95
CA LEU A 393 1.06 35.98 20.61
C LEU A 393 -0.05 35.78 21.67
N LEU A 394 -0.09 34.62 22.30
CA LEU A 394 -1.13 34.27 23.28
C LEU A 394 -0.86 34.84 24.66
N LYS A 395 0.38 35.19 25.00
CA LYS A 395 0.72 35.84 26.27
C LYS A 395 0.08 37.24 26.38
N GLU A 396 -0.66 37.46 27.45
CA GLU A 396 -1.44 38.70 27.60
C GLU A 396 -0.75 39.80 28.42
N LYS A 397 0.22 39.47 29.28
CA LYS A 397 0.92 40.46 30.12
C LYS A 397 2.35 40.07 30.44
N GLU A 398 3.25 41.05 30.40
CA GLU A 398 4.59 40.92 30.99
C GLU A 398 4.52 41.29 32.48
N GLY A 399 5.17 40.51 33.34
CA GLY A 399 5.46 40.89 34.72
C GLY A 399 4.66 40.17 35.81
N GLU A 400 3.70 39.33 35.51
CA GLU A 400 3.03 38.44 36.48
C GLU A 400 3.45 36.99 36.26
N SER A 401 3.63 36.22 37.39
CA SER A 401 3.86 34.77 37.32
C SER A 401 2.57 34.08 36.90
N THR A 402 2.37 33.97 35.59
CA THR A 402 1.18 33.36 35.01
C THR A 402 1.53 31.99 34.44
N VAL A 403 0.75 30.97 34.78
CA VAL A 403 0.83 29.62 34.22
C VAL A 403 -0.24 29.51 33.14
N TYR A 404 0.20 29.28 31.90
CA TYR A 404 -0.70 29.01 30.79
C TYR A 404 -0.89 27.50 30.66
N VAL A 405 -2.15 27.05 30.71
CA VAL A 405 -2.52 25.67 30.50
C VAL A 405 -3.26 25.55 29.17
N TYR A 406 -2.72 24.78 28.29
CA TYR A 406 -3.36 24.48 27.01
C TYR A 406 -3.87 23.03 27.01
N ASN A 407 -5.20 22.87 26.91
CA ASN A 407 -5.80 21.56 26.73
C ASN A 407 -5.79 21.19 25.23
N CYS A 408 -4.92 20.25 24.85
CA CYS A 408 -4.81 19.76 23.48
C CYS A 408 -5.83 18.65 23.13
N LEU A 409 -6.70 18.26 24.07
CA LEU A 409 -7.73 17.26 23.83
C LEU A 409 -8.94 17.88 23.14
N LEU A 410 -9.62 17.12 22.29
CA LEU A 410 -10.85 17.56 21.64
C LEU A 410 -12.01 17.71 22.62
N TYR A 411 -11.94 17.04 23.77
CA TYR A 411 -12.91 17.11 24.85
C TYR A 411 -12.18 17.07 26.19
N THR A 412 -12.75 17.71 27.17
CA THR A 412 -12.29 17.61 28.55
C THR A 412 -12.71 16.23 29.09
N SER A 413 -11.78 15.49 29.68
CA SER A 413 -12.18 14.41 30.57
C SER A 413 -13.07 15.01 31.69
N PRO A 414 -14.20 14.39 32.02
CA PRO A 414 -14.95 14.82 33.18
C PRO A 414 -14.03 14.80 34.38
N SER A 415 -14.08 15.89 35.17
CA SER A 415 -13.33 15.94 36.42
C SER A 415 -13.81 14.79 37.32
N PRO A 416 -12.93 14.15 38.12
CA PRO A 416 -13.37 13.20 39.13
C PRO A 416 -14.42 13.75 40.11
N ARG A 417 -14.66 15.07 40.08
CA ARG A 417 -15.69 15.73 40.90
C ARG A 417 -17.06 15.80 40.24
N ASP A 418 -17.14 15.41 38.95
CA ASP A 418 -18.38 15.46 38.15
C ASP A 418 -19.02 14.07 38.00
N SER A 419 -18.51 13.07 38.73
CA SER A 419 -19.03 11.68 38.80
C SER A 419 -19.70 11.40 40.13
#